data_02401315e0ac549f25a980f93287fc88
#
_entry.id   02401315e0ac549f25a980f93287fc88
#
_cell.length_a   1.000
_cell.length_b   1.000
_cell.length_c   1.000
_cell.angle_alpha   90.00
_cell.angle_beta   90.00
_cell.angle_gamma   90.00
#
_symmetry.space_group_name_H-M   'P 1'
#
loop_
_entity.id
_entity.type
_entity.pdbx_description
1 polymer ?
#
loop_
_entity_poly.entity_id
_entity_poly.type
_entity_poly.pdbx_seq_one_letter_code
_entity_poly.pdbx_strand_id
1 'polypeptide(L)'
;MAQKVQFIVTVLHRPKLLIFDEPFSGFDPVNAGIIKDEILQLRQEGATIVFSTHRMESVEEMCDYMALVHRGNKLLDGEVRAIKRRFRSNMFEVGLIADKKEELQRELREKYHIREADFKSIDDDLQLRVELPEGNSPNDLLNFLITRAQVIHFTEVIPSVNDIFIKTVTAHA
;
A
#
# COMPACT_ATOMS: atom_id res chain seq x y z
N MET A 1 2.61 -12.21 -27.87
CA MET A 1 3.96 -12.66 -28.33
C MET A 1 4.86 -11.48 -28.73
N ALA A 2 4.39 -10.49 -29.49
CA ALA A 2 5.20 -9.33 -29.91
C ALA A 2 5.84 -8.54 -28.75
N GLN A 3 5.10 -8.24 -27.70
CA GLN A 3 5.60 -7.49 -26.53
C GLN A 3 6.75 -8.18 -25.79
N LYS A 4 6.72 -9.52 -25.66
CA LYS A 4 7.83 -10.26 -25.06
C LYS A 4 9.11 -10.14 -25.91
N VAL A 5 8.98 -10.24 -27.22
CA VAL A 5 10.13 -10.10 -28.13
C VAL A 5 10.68 -8.67 -28.03
N GLN A 6 9.82 -7.66 -27.99
CA GLN A 6 10.24 -6.28 -27.82
C GLN A 6 10.99 -6.06 -26.50
N PHE A 7 10.48 -6.61 -25.40
CA PHE A 7 11.16 -6.54 -24.11
C PHE A 7 12.55 -7.20 -24.18
N ILE A 8 12.64 -8.45 -24.70
CA ILE A 8 13.91 -9.18 -24.84
C ILE A 8 14.92 -8.37 -25.64
N VAL A 9 14.54 -7.82 -26.79
CA VAL A 9 15.43 -7.02 -27.63
C VAL A 9 15.92 -5.77 -26.89
N THR A 10 15.04 -5.15 -26.08
CA THR A 10 15.38 -3.95 -25.30
C THR A 10 16.42 -4.24 -24.23
N VAL A 11 16.38 -5.40 -23.58
CA VAL A 11 17.27 -5.72 -22.45
C VAL A 11 18.51 -6.52 -22.84
N LEU A 12 18.54 -7.15 -24.02
CA LEU A 12 19.55 -8.10 -24.47
C LEU A 12 20.99 -7.53 -24.41
N HIS A 13 21.15 -6.25 -24.70
CA HIS A 13 22.46 -5.58 -24.73
C HIS A 13 22.88 -4.98 -23.37
N ARG A 14 22.14 -5.30 -22.29
CA ARG A 14 22.40 -4.90 -20.89
C ARG A 14 22.63 -3.39 -20.73
N PRO A 15 21.66 -2.54 -21.08
CA PRO A 15 21.80 -1.09 -20.98
C PRO A 15 21.86 -0.65 -19.51
N LYS A 16 22.60 0.42 -19.25
CA LYS A 16 22.67 1.04 -17.90
C LYS A 16 21.41 1.80 -17.52
N LEU A 17 20.63 2.25 -18.50
CA LEU A 17 19.35 2.97 -18.33
C LEU A 17 18.28 2.31 -19.19
N LEU A 18 17.19 1.96 -18.57
CA LEU A 18 16.00 1.40 -19.20
C LEU A 18 14.80 2.33 -18.95
N ILE A 19 14.10 2.69 -20.00
CA ILE A 19 12.88 3.50 -19.92
C ILE A 19 11.77 2.69 -20.56
N PHE A 20 10.74 2.38 -19.78
CA PHE A 20 9.58 1.62 -20.23
C PHE A 20 8.29 2.45 -20.13
N ASP A 21 7.45 2.33 -21.13
CA ASP A 21 6.09 2.85 -21.08
C ASP A 21 5.12 1.68 -20.92
N GLU A 22 4.39 1.65 -19.79
CA GLU A 22 3.43 0.59 -19.45
C GLU A 22 3.98 -0.83 -19.64
N PRO A 23 5.09 -1.23 -19.03
CA PRO A 23 5.79 -2.48 -19.33
C PRO A 23 4.97 -3.75 -19.07
N PHE A 24 3.91 -3.65 -18.26
CA PHE A 24 3.05 -4.79 -17.89
C PHE A 24 1.71 -4.82 -18.63
N SER A 25 1.44 -3.83 -19.46
CA SER A 25 0.19 -3.75 -20.22
C SER A 25 0.09 -4.86 -21.26
N GLY A 26 -1.08 -5.48 -21.38
CA GLY A 26 -1.34 -6.54 -22.36
C GLY A 26 -0.74 -7.91 -22.04
N PHE A 27 -0.10 -8.08 -20.88
CA PHE A 27 0.31 -9.39 -20.37
C PHE A 27 -0.76 -9.99 -19.45
N ASP A 28 -0.92 -11.31 -19.49
CA ASP A 28 -1.60 -12.03 -18.43
C ASP A 28 -0.77 -12.02 -17.13
N PRO A 29 -1.37 -12.31 -15.97
CA PRO A 29 -0.68 -12.19 -14.67
C PRO A 29 0.62 -13.00 -14.57
N VAL A 30 0.68 -14.18 -15.19
CA VAL A 30 1.88 -15.06 -15.12
C VAL A 30 3.02 -14.42 -15.91
N ASN A 31 2.72 -13.95 -17.12
CA ASN A 31 3.71 -13.31 -17.97
C ASN A 31 4.14 -11.94 -17.45
N ALA A 32 3.23 -11.17 -16.86
CA ALA A 32 3.56 -9.92 -16.17
C ALA A 32 4.53 -10.17 -14.99
N GLY A 33 4.32 -11.25 -14.22
CA GLY A 33 5.25 -11.66 -13.17
C GLY A 33 6.66 -11.92 -13.68
N ILE A 34 6.80 -12.68 -14.77
CA ILE A 34 8.11 -12.96 -15.37
C ILE A 34 8.84 -11.67 -15.79
N ILE A 35 8.12 -10.75 -16.45
CA ILE A 35 8.72 -9.46 -16.87
C ILE A 35 9.13 -8.62 -15.65
N LYS A 36 8.32 -8.64 -14.60
CA LYS A 36 8.62 -7.95 -13.34
C LYS A 36 9.90 -8.49 -12.70
N ASP A 37 10.02 -9.82 -12.59
CA ASP A 37 11.18 -10.46 -11.99
C ASP A 37 12.45 -10.14 -12.78
N GLU A 38 12.37 -10.15 -14.10
CA GLU A 38 13.49 -9.77 -14.98
C GLU A 38 13.91 -8.30 -14.80
N ILE A 39 12.94 -7.38 -14.70
CA ILE A 39 13.21 -5.96 -14.43
C ILE A 39 13.90 -5.79 -13.07
N LEU A 40 13.43 -6.49 -12.03
CA LEU A 40 14.04 -6.44 -10.70
C LEU A 40 15.46 -7.02 -10.71
N GLN A 41 15.71 -8.07 -11.47
CA GLN A 41 17.05 -8.63 -11.64
C GLN A 41 18.00 -7.64 -12.33
N LEU A 42 17.59 -7.02 -13.44
CA LEU A 42 18.38 -6.00 -14.13
C LEU A 42 18.73 -4.83 -13.21
N ARG A 43 17.78 -4.41 -12.35
CA ARG A 43 18.05 -3.41 -11.31
C ARG A 43 19.11 -3.89 -10.32
N GLN A 44 19.06 -5.13 -9.84
CA GLN A 44 20.07 -5.70 -8.94
C GLN A 44 21.46 -5.78 -9.60
N GLU A 45 21.50 -5.98 -10.91
CA GLU A 45 22.73 -5.97 -11.73
C GLU A 45 23.25 -4.53 -11.98
N GLY A 46 22.56 -3.50 -11.48
CA GLY A 46 23.01 -2.11 -11.51
C GLY A 46 22.39 -1.25 -12.60
N ALA A 47 21.38 -1.73 -13.32
CA ALA A 47 20.65 -0.88 -14.26
C ALA A 47 19.75 0.13 -13.54
N THR A 48 19.68 1.35 -14.06
CA THR A 48 18.68 2.34 -13.67
C THR A 48 17.40 2.13 -14.48
N ILE A 49 16.27 2.00 -13.81
CA ILE A 49 15.00 1.71 -14.46
C ILE A 49 14.01 2.82 -14.18
N VAL A 50 13.41 3.35 -15.25
CA VAL A 50 12.31 4.31 -15.20
C VAL A 50 11.15 3.70 -15.97
N PHE A 51 9.96 3.69 -15.40
CA PHE A 51 8.77 3.27 -16.13
C PHE A 51 7.56 4.12 -15.79
N SER A 52 6.70 4.33 -16.79
CA SER A 52 5.37 4.89 -16.59
C SER A 52 4.39 3.76 -16.33
N THR A 53 3.41 3.99 -15.49
CA THR A 53 2.28 3.08 -15.29
C THR A 53 1.09 3.77 -14.63
N HIS A 54 -0.11 3.27 -14.91
CA HIS A 54 -1.32 3.58 -14.16
C HIS A 54 -1.65 2.52 -13.08
N ARG A 55 -0.83 1.47 -12.97
CA ARG A 55 -1.00 0.39 -11.98
C ARG A 55 -0.23 0.72 -10.71
N MET A 56 -0.93 1.23 -9.71
CA MET A 56 -0.33 1.71 -8.46
C MET A 56 0.35 0.60 -7.65
N GLU A 57 -0.14 -0.64 -7.76
CA GLU A 57 0.49 -1.82 -7.14
C GLU A 57 1.91 -2.03 -7.66
N SER A 58 2.13 -1.85 -8.97
CA SER A 58 3.46 -1.99 -9.57
C SER A 58 4.43 -0.92 -9.07
N VAL A 59 3.95 0.31 -8.84
CA VAL A 59 4.75 1.37 -8.21
C VAL A 59 5.15 0.98 -6.79
N GLU A 60 4.20 0.48 -6.00
CA GLU A 60 4.43 0.11 -4.61
C GLU A 60 5.41 -1.05 -4.45
N GLU A 61 5.35 -2.03 -5.36
CA GLU A 61 6.16 -3.24 -5.31
C GLU A 61 7.57 -3.06 -5.86
N MET A 62 7.76 -2.17 -6.85
CA MET A 62 8.99 -2.14 -7.65
C MET A 62 9.78 -0.85 -7.53
N CYS A 63 9.13 0.27 -7.17
CA CYS A 63 9.78 1.58 -7.20
C CYS A 63 10.38 1.99 -5.86
N ASP A 64 11.57 2.55 -5.89
CA ASP A 64 12.15 3.27 -4.74
C ASP A 64 11.62 4.71 -4.71
N TYR A 65 11.46 5.33 -5.90
CA TYR A 65 11.00 6.70 -6.10
C TYR A 65 9.81 6.73 -7.06
N MET A 66 8.92 7.67 -6.86
CA MET A 66 7.80 7.91 -7.75
C MET A 66 7.59 9.39 -8.01
N ALA A 67 7.00 9.71 -9.16
CA ALA A 67 6.45 11.01 -9.47
C ALA A 67 5.00 10.84 -9.96
N LEU A 68 4.07 11.57 -9.35
CA LEU A 68 2.67 11.61 -9.74
C LEU A 68 2.41 12.79 -10.64
N VAL A 69 1.98 12.50 -11.88
CA VAL A 69 1.62 13.52 -12.87
C VAL A 69 0.12 13.43 -13.15
N HIS A 70 -0.57 14.58 -13.06
CA HIS A 70 -1.98 14.69 -13.39
C HIS A 70 -2.25 15.96 -14.19
N ARG A 71 -2.93 15.85 -15.32
CA ARG A 71 -3.24 16.96 -16.25
C ARG A 71 -2.02 17.81 -16.59
N GLY A 72 -0.88 17.17 -16.85
CA GLY A 72 0.38 17.83 -17.20
C GLY A 72 1.14 18.47 -16.03
N ASN A 73 0.62 18.40 -14.81
CA ASN A 73 1.27 18.93 -13.60
C ASN A 73 1.82 17.79 -12.74
N LYS A 74 3.04 17.98 -12.23
CA LYS A 74 3.61 17.10 -11.22
C LYS A 74 3.02 17.46 -9.85
N LEU A 75 2.18 16.59 -9.29
CA LEU A 75 1.50 16.81 -8.01
C LEU A 75 2.34 16.35 -6.82
N LEU A 76 3.13 15.31 -6.99
CA LEU A 76 3.88 14.66 -5.92
C LEU A 76 5.11 13.98 -6.50
N ASP A 77 6.24 14.02 -5.82
CA ASP A 77 7.41 13.20 -6.14
C ASP A 77 8.26 12.93 -4.89
N GLY A 78 9.02 11.85 -4.94
CA GLY A 78 9.94 11.47 -3.88
C GLY A 78 10.06 9.97 -3.69
N GLU A 79 10.74 9.60 -2.62
CA GLU A 79 10.85 8.21 -2.18
C GLU A 79 9.46 7.67 -1.79
N VAL A 80 9.08 6.50 -2.32
CA VAL A 80 7.76 5.88 -2.07
C VAL A 80 7.49 5.72 -0.57
N ARG A 81 8.48 5.24 0.19
CA ARG A 81 8.35 5.08 1.65
C ARG A 81 8.17 6.40 2.39
N ALA A 82 8.88 7.45 1.98
CA ALA A 82 8.74 8.77 2.58
C ALA A 82 7.37 9.38 2.29
N ILE A 83 6.87 9.22 1.07
CA ILE A 83 5.53 9.63 0.67
C ILE A 83 4.49 8.89 1.52
N LYS A 84 4.55 7.57 1.62
CA LYS A 84 3.60 6.78 2.44
C LYS A 84 3.60 7.24 3.90
N ARG A 85 4.77 7.57 4.49
CA ARG A 85 4.85 8.12 5.85
C ARG A 85 4.13 9.47 6.00
N ARG A 86 4.22 10.35 5.02
CA ARG A 86 3.53 11.66 5.04
C ARG A 86 2.01 11.54 5.03
N PHE A 87 1.47 10.46 4.45
CA PHE A 87 0.04 10.20 4.34
C PHE A 87 -0.49 9.27 5.43
N ARG A 88 0.35 8.90 6.39
CA ARG A 88 0.00 8.05 7.53
C ARG A 88 -1.15 8.67 8.33
N SER A 89 -2.13 7.87 8.73
CA SER A 89 -3.36 8.34 9.37
C SER A 89 -3.50 7.92 10.84
N ASN A 90 -2.47 7.31 11.46
CA ASN A 90 -2.53 6.71 12.80
C ASN A 90 -3.74 5.78 13.00
N MET A 91 -4.16 5.09 11.94
CA MET A 91 -5.28 4.17 11.96
C MET A 91 -4.79 2.73 12.11
N PHE A 92 -5.48 1.96 12.94
CA PHE A 92 -5.16 0.55 13.20
C PHE A 92 -6.37 -0.33 12.87
N GLU A 93 -6.14 -1.41 12.17
CA GLU A 93 -7.08 -2.51 12.05
C GLU A 93 -6.88 -3.48 13.20
N VAL A 94 -7.97 -3.78 13.91
CA VAL A 94 -7.97 -4.67 15.06
C VAL A 94 -9.05 -5.75 14.88
N GLY A 95 -8.66 -7.00 15.14
CA GLY A 95 -9.56 -8.15 15.19
C GLY A 95 -9.58 -8.68 16.63
N LEU A 96 -10.78 -8.79 17.20
CA LEU A 96 -10.99 -9.04 18.60
C LEU A 96 -12.01 -10.16 18.83
N ILE A 97 -11.66 -11.16 19.64
CA ILE A 97 -12.63 -12.12 20.15
C ILE A 97 -12.99 -11.68 21.57
N ALA A 98 -14.28 -11.37 21.77
CA ALA A 98 -14.80 -10.92 23.06
C ALA A 98 -16.17 -11.52 23.34
N ASP A 99 -16.45 -11.88 24.59
CA ASP A 99 -17.76 -12.39 25.03
C ASP A 99 -18.85 -11.34 24.93
N LYS A 100 -18.49 -10.06 25.10
CA LYS A 100 -19.40 -8.90 25.10
C LYS A 100 -18.97 -7.87 24.03
N LYS A 101 -19.15 -8.21 22.77
CA LYS A 101 -18.71 -7.39 21.63
C LYS A 101 -19.29 -5.97 21.67
N GLU A 102 -20.59 -5.82 21.96
CA GLU A 102 -21.29 -4.53 21.97
C GLU A 102 -20.82 -3.60 23.10
N GLU A 103 -20.51 -4.17 24.28
CA GLU A 103 -19.98 -3.42 25.43
C GLU A 103 -18.57 -2.90 25.10
N LEU A 104 -17.70 -3.76 24.58
CA LEU A 104 -16.36 -3.38 24.16
C LEU A 104 -16.38 -2.32 23.05
N GLN A 105 -17.26 -2.47 22.07
CA GLN A 105 -17.40 -1.50 20.98
C GLN A 105 -17.86 -0.12 21.50
N ARG A 106 -18.75 -0.10 22.49
CA ARG A 106 -19.19 1.15 23.13
C ARG A 106 -18.04 1.82 23.89
N GLU A 107 -17.27 1.07 24.69
CA GLU A 107 -16.10 1.59 25.42
C GLU A 107 -15.05 2.15 24.45
N LEU A 108 -14.85 1.48 23.32
CA LEU A 108 -13.92 1.95 22.29
C LEU A 108 -14.40 3.25 21.66
N ARG A 109 -15.71 3.39 21.38
CA ARG A 109 -16.29 4.64 20.82
C ARG A 109 -16.17 5.84 21.77
N GLU A 110 -16.15 5.61 23.05
CA GLU A 110 -15.96 6.68 24.05
C GLU A 110 -14.55 7.26 24.06
N LYS A 111 -13.55 6.45 23.67
CA LYS A 111 -12.12 6.82 23.73
C LYS A 111 -11.51 7.10 22.38
N TYR A 112 -11.99 6.46 21.31
CA TYR A 112 -11.39 6.46 20.00
C TYR A 112 -12.43 6.67 18.91
N HIS A 113 -12.00 7.24 17.79
CA HIS A 113 -12.81 7.18 16.58
C HIS A 113 -12.70 5.79 15.97
N ILE A 114 -13.83 5.05 15.98
CA ILE A 114 -13.88 3.71 15.42
C ILE A 114 -14.80 3.64 14.22
N ARG A 115 -14.44 2.78 13.27
CA ARG A 115 -15.27 2.37 12.13
C ARG A 115 -15.26 0.85 12.05
N GLU A 116 -16.30 0.28 11.48
CA GLU A 116 -16.28 -1.13 11.12
C GLU A 116 -15.22 -1.37 10.05
N ALA A 117 -14.53 -2.48 10.17
CA ALA A 117 -13.55 -2.94 9.19
C ALA A 117 -14.07 -4.22 8.56
N ASP A 118 -13.75 -4.41 7.30
CA ASP A 118 -14.01 -5.63 6.56
C ASP A 118 -12.69 -6.15 6.02
N PHE A 119 -11.97 -6.92 6.83
CA PHE A 119 -10.79 -7.65 6.41
C PHE A 119 -11.03 -9.16 6.55
N LYS A 120 -10.30 -9.95 5.78
CA LYS A 120 -10.49 -11.41 5.78
C LYS A 120 -10.20 -11.99 7.16
N SER A 121 -11.23 -12.50 7.82
CA SER A 121 -11.15 -13.32 9.00
C SER A 121 -11.90 -14.62 8.77
N ILE A 122 -11.52 -15.66 9.51
CA ILE A 122 -12.17 -16.98 9.46
C ILE A 122 -13.18 -17.11 10.60
N ASP A 123 -12.96 -16.36 11.68
CA ASP A 123 -13.76 -16.43 12.91
C ASP A 123 -14.80 -15.29 12.98
N ASP A 124 -15.80 -15.50 13.83
CA ASP A 124 -16.77 -14.44 14.18
C ASP A 124 -16.15 -13.45 15.17
N ASP A 125 -15.14 -12.69 14.71
CA ASP A 125 -14.45 -11.67 15.46
C ASP A 125 -15.04 -10.28 15.24
N LEU A 126 -14.79 -9.38 16.18
CA LEU A 126 -15.11 -7.97 16.04
C LEU A 126 -13.98 -7.27 15.28
N GLN A 127 -14.29 -6.81 14.08
CA GLN A 127 -13.32 -6.16 13.18
C GLN A 127 -13.55 -4.66 13.17
N LEU A 128 -12.56 -3.90 13.61
CA LEU A 128 -12.65 -2.45 13.71
C LEU A 128 -11.41 -1.77 13.13
N ARG A 129 -11.65 -0.57 12.58
CA ARG A 129 -10.60 0.43 12.35
C ARG A 129 -10.66 1.45 13.46
N VAL A 130 -9.56 1.61 14.16
CA VAL A 130 -9.41 2.52 15.30
C VAL A 130 -8.42 3.61 14.93
N GLU A 131 -8.87 4.86 14.96
CA GLU A 131 -8.03 6.02 14.77
C GLU A 131 -7.50 6.50 16.12
N LEU A 132 -6.18 6.53 16.25
CA LEU A 132 -5.52 7.02 17.46
C LEU A 132 -5.45 8.55 17.43
N PRO A 133 -5.92 9.24 18.49
CA PRO A 133 -5.69 10.66 18.68
C PRO A 133 -4.19 10.99 18.69
N GLU A 134 -3.86 12.22 18.30
CA GLU A 134 -2.48 12.71 18.39
C GLU A 134 -1.95 12.58 19.81
N GLY A 135 -0.73 12.06 19.93
CA GLY A 135 -0.07 11.84 21.22
C GLY A 135 -0.33 10.49 21.89
N ASN A 136 -1.29 9.71 21.42
CA ASN A 136 -1.52 8.36 21.94
C ASN A 136 -0.58 7.35 21.28
N SER A 137 -0.06 6.43 22.11
CA SER A 137 0.77 5.34 21.63
C SER A 137 -0.09 4.15 21.14
N PRO A 138 0.33 3.45 20.08
CA PRO A 138 -0.27 2.15 19.73
C PRO A 138 -0.29 1.16 20.88
N ASN A 139 0.71 1.23 21.78
CA ASN A 139 0.78 0.40 22.97
C ASN A 139 -0.36 0.69 23.96
N ASP A 140 -0.81 1.95 24.07
CA ASP A 140 -1.94 2.30 24.95
C ASP A 140 -3.24 1.66 24.45
N LEU A 141 -3.47 1.69 23.14
CA LEU A 141 -4.58 0.99 22.53
C LEU A 141 -4.46 -0.52 22.73
N LEU A 142 -3.29 -1.10 22.46
CA LEU A 142 -3.07 -2.54 22.62
C LEU A 142 -3.27 -2.97 24.07
N ASN A 143 -2.74 -2.24 25.06
CA ASN A 143 -2.94 -2.50 26.49
C ASN A 143 -4.42 -2.42 26.87
N PHE A 144 -5.15 -1.47 26.32
CA PHE A 144 -6.60 -1.37 26.54
C PHE A 144 -7.33 -2.62 26.00
N LEU A 145 -6.95 -3.11 24.82
CA LEU A 145 -7.59 -4.25 24.17
C LEU A 145 -7.30 -5.57 24.88
N ILE A 146 -6.03 -5.86 25.19
CA ILE A 146 -5.63 -7.16 25.79
C ILE A 146 -6.23 -7.43 27.17
N THR A 147 -6.65 -6.39 27.89
CA THR A 147 -7.33 -6.53 29.19
C THR A 147 -8.82 -6.83 29.06
N ARG A 148 -9.42 -6.79 27.84
CA ARG A 148 -10.86 -6.89 27.59
C ARG A 148 -11.26 -7.92 26.56
N ALA A 149 -10.33 -8.30 25.69
CA ALA A 149 -10.57 -9.22 24.59
C ALA A 149 -9.30 -9.99 24.23
N GLN A 150 -9.46 -11.09 23.55
CA GLN A 150 -8.35 -11.74 22.87
C GLN A 150 -8.09 -10.98 21.56
N VAL A 151 -6.91 -10.40 21.41
CA VAL A 151 -6.48 -9.72 20.18
C VAL A 151 -5.92 -10.77 19.23
N ILE A 152 -6.56 -10.94 18.08
CA ILE A 152 -6.13 -11.86 17.01
C ILE A 152 -5.50 -11.13 15.83
N HIS A 153 -5.79 -9.83 15.69
CA HIS A 153 -5.21 -8.98 14.66
C HIS A 153 -4.97 -7.58 15.21
N PHE A 154 -3.80 -7.02 14.94
CA PHE A 154 -3.44 -5.65 15.27
C PHE A 154 -2.43 -5.14 14.25
N THR A 155 -2.87 -4.33 13.32
CA THR A 155 -2.02 -3.85 12.22
C THR A 155 -2.27 -2.37 11.96
N GLU A 156 -1.20 -1.60 11.79
CA GLU A 156 -1.32 -0.22 11.34
C GLU A 156 -1.75 -0.16 9.87
N VAL A 157 -2.76 0.67 9.58
CA VAL A 157 -3.20 0.94 8.22
C VAL A 157 -2.24 1.92 7.55
N ILE A 158 -1.35 1.38 6.75
CA ILE A 158 -0.45 2.19 5.92
C ILE A 158 -1.15 2.44 4.58
N PRO A 159 -1.34 3.70 4.17
CA PRO A 159 -2.03 3.99 2.91
C PRO A 159 -1.27 3.38 1.73
N SER A 160 -2.01 2.80 0.81
CA SER A 160 -1.47 2.33 -0.47
C SER A 160 -1.10 3.51 -1.37
N VAL A 161 -0.28 3.26 -2.38
CA VAL A 161 0.01 4.29 -3.41
C VAL A 161 -1.27 4.71 -4.13
N ASN A 162 -2.23 3.77 -4.30
CA ASN A 162 -3.53 4.09 -4.88
C ASN A 162 -4.36 5.04 -4.01
N ASP A 163 -4.39 4.85 -2.68
CA ASP A 163 -5.09 5.75 -1.76
C ASP A 163 -4.49 7.16 -1.79
N ILE A 164 -3.17 7.23 -1.85
CA ILE A 164 -2.42 8.50 -1.96
C ILE A 164 -2.75 9.18 -3.28
N PHE A 165 -2.79 8.43 -4.39
CA PHE A 165 -3.17 8.92 -5.70
C PHE A 165 -4.56 9.56 -5.66
N ILE A 166 -5.58 8.81 -5.22
CA ILE A 166 -6.96 9.28 -5.15
C ILE A 166 -7.04 10.56 -4.29
N LYS A 167 -6.47 10.53 -3.10
CA LYS A 167 -6.48 11.67 -2.16
C LYS A 167 -5.82 12.92 -2.78
N THR A 168 -4.68 12.73 -3.44
CA THR A 168 -3.92 13.85 -4.03
C THR A 168 -4.66 14.45 -5.23
N VAL A 169 -5.19 13.61 -6.13
CA VAL A 169 -5.91 14.09 -7.31
C VAL A 169 -7.21 14.78 -6.92
N THR A 170 -7.97 14.22 -5.95
CA THR A 170 -9.21 14.83 -5.46
C THR A 170 -8.98 16.19 -4.80
N ALA A 171 -7.86 16.37 -4.12
CA ALA A 171 -7.50 17.66 -3.50
C ALA A 171 -7.11 18.74 -4.52
N HIS A 172 -6.80 18.37 -5.77
CA HIS A 172 -6.40 19.27 -6.86
C HIS A 172 -7.42 19.30 -8.02
N ALA A 173 -8.59 18.69 -7.86
CA ALA A 173 -9.69 18.71 -8.82
C ALA A 173 -10.55 19.93 -8.61
#